data_e5b458a8e698e4cdf2b636bb84e35175
#
_entry.id   e5b458a8e698e4cdf2b636bb84e35175
#
_cell.length_a   1.000
_cell.length_b   1.000
_cell.length_c   1.000
_cell.angle_alpha   90.00
_cell.angle_beta   90.00
_cell.angle_gamma   90.00
#
_symmetry.space_group_name_H-M   'P 1'
#
loop_
_entity.id
_entity.type
_entity.pdbx_description
1 polymer ?
#
loop_
_entity_poly.entity_id
_entity_poly.type
_entity_poly.pdbx_seq_one_letter_code
_entity_poly.pdbx_strand_id
1 'polypeptide(L)'
;MGIPGRPRFFLPLHPTCSFLYDGLDNSFISNYIFPVADTEGIISTISTVREKANRYISRQLRKMGVEDIATPYGGIFASLFRNDQLTMGEIARNIRRDKSTVTVLVRKLVDLGYVEASPNPDDARATFVRLSRKGKALESVFSKISKNLRKRVYRGFTEDEKEILATLLEKVRDNF
;
A
#
# COMPACT_ATOMS: atom_id res chain seq x y z
N MET A 1 -41.26 -4.38 -10.36
CA MET A 1 -40.64 -5.05 -11.52
C MET A 1 -39.14 -5.13 -11.26
N GLY A 2 -38.66 -6.34 -10.95
CA GLY A 2 -37.28 -6.60 -10.53
C GLY A 2 -36.36 -6.70 -11.72
N ILE A 3 -35.13 -6.17 -11.57
CA ILE A 3 -34.06 -6.30 -12.54
C ILE A 3 -33.42 -7.69 -12.35
N PRO A 4 -33.37 -8.54 -13.39
CA PRO A 4 -32.82 -9.89 -13.26
C PRO A 4 -31.30 -9.85 -13.02
N GLY A 5 -30.84 -10.80 -12.17
CA GLY A 5 -29.47 -10.95 -11.72
C GLY A 5 -28.47 -11.19 -12.85
N ARG A 6 -27.28 -10.64 -12.71
CA ARG A 6 -26.14 -10.86 -13.59
C ARG A 6 -25.66 -12.31 -13.43
N PRO A 7 -25.47 -13.07 -14.50
CA PRO A 7 -24.86 -14.40 -14.42
C PRO A 7 -23.36 -14.24 -14.06
N ARG A 8 -22.95 -14.92 -12.99
CA ARG A 8 -21.53 -15.10 -12.64
C ARG A 8 -21.00 -16.24 -13.51
N PHE A 9 -20.35 -15.93 -14.61
CA PHE A 9 -19.53 -16.92 -15.32
C PHE A 9 -18.06 -16.67 -14.98
N PHE A 10 -17.56 -17.50 -14.10
CA PHE A 10 -16.13 -17.69 -13.86
C PHE A 10 -15.65 -18.74 -14.87
N LEU A 11 -14.80 -18.35 -15.82
CA LEU A 11 -14.03 -19.31 -16.61
C LEU A 11 -12.59 -19.29 -16.08
N PRO A 12 -12.04 -20.45 -15.64
CA PRO A 12 -10.64 -20.54 -15.25
C PRO A 12 -9.75 -20.32 -16.48
N LEU A 13 -8.70 -19.53 -16.32
CA LEU A 13 -7.64 -19.36 -17.30
C LEU A 13 -6.88 -20.67 -17.50
N HIS A 14 -7.37 -21.52 -18.39
CA HIS A 14 -6.66 -22.72 -18.85
C HIS A 14 -5.91 -22.38 -20.14
N PRO A 15 -4.65 -22.84 -20.34
CA PRO A 15 -3.82 -22.48 -21.49
C PRO A 15 -4.31 -23.02 -22.85
N THR A 16 -5.46 -23.68 -22.92
CA THR A 16 -6.02 -24.27 -24.14
C THR A 16 -7.19 -23.49 -24.74
N CYS A 17 -7.50 -22.27 -24.27
CA CYS A 17 -8.64 -21.48 -24.77
C CYS A 17 -8.35 -20.64 -26.03
N SER A 18 -7.20 -20.79 -26.69
CA SER A 18 -6.92 -20.06 -27.94
C SER A 18 -7.77 -20.52 -29.15
N PHE A 19 -8.43 -21.67 -29.05
CA PHE A 19 -9.13 -22.28 -30.20
C PHE A 19 -10.62 -21.88 -30.37
N LEU A 20 -11.20 -21.14 -29.43
CA LEU A 20 -12.62 -20.77 -29.46
C LEU A 20 -12.87 -19.32 -29.92
N TYR A 21 -11.82 -18.55 -30.22
CA TYR A 21 -11.93 -17.14 -30.58
C TYR A 21 -11.52 -16.77 -32.00
N ASP A 22 -11.14 -17.77 -32.83
CA ASP A 22 -10.87 -17.55 -34.23
C ASP A 22 -12.18 -17.31 -35.00
N GLY A 23 -12.63 -16.09 -35.04
CA GLY A 23 -13.80 -15.67 -35.82
C GLY A 23 -14.69 -14.60 -35.21
N LEU A 24 -14.43 -14.15 -33.98
CA LEU A 24 -15.17 -13.04 -33.42
C LEU A 24 -14.37 -11.73 -33.58
N ASP A 25 -15.02 -10.75 -34.19
CA ASP A 25 -14.48 -9.39 -34.35
C ASP A 25 -14.09 -8.82 -32.99
N ASN A 26 -12.86 -8.32 -32.87
CA ASN A 26 -12.33 -7.69 -31.66
C ASN A 26 -13.22 -6.55 -31.13
N SER A 27 -14.05 -5.95 -31.96
CA SER A 27 -15.04 -4.94 -31.56
C SER A 27 -16.18 -5.54 -30.74
N PHE A 28 -16.57 -6.80 -30.98
CA PHE A 28 -17.64 -7.48 -30.28
C PHE A 28 -17.19 -7.89 -28.87
N ILE A 29 -15.94 -8.34 -28.73
CA ILE A 29 -15.34 -8.73 -27.44
C ILE A 29 -15.13 -7.49 -26.56
N SER A 30 -14.71 -6.36 -27.15
CA SER A 30 -14.45 -5.09 -26.45
C SER A 30 -15.71 -4.47 -25.83
N ASN A 31 -16.88 -4.63 -26.49
CA ASN A 31 -18.09 -3.94 -26.06
C ASN A 31 -19.01 -4.73 -25.11
N TYR A 32 -18.84 -6.04 -25.01
CA TYR A 32 -19.82 -6.88 -24.31
C TYR A 32 -19.30 -7.74 -23.16
N ILE A 33 -18.00 -7.97 -23.04
CA ILE A 33 -17.49 -8.95 -22.07
C ILE A 33 -16.67 -8.35 -20.94
N PHE A 34 -15.79 -7.38 -21.20
CA PHE A 34 -15.09 -6.57 -20.17
C PHE A 34 -14.61 -5.26 -20.79
N PRO A 35 -14.63 -4.13 -20.08
CA PRO A 35 -13.85 -2.98 -20.53
C PRO A 35 -12.39 -3.44 -20.62
N VAL A 36 -11.81 -3.38 -21.81
CA VAL A 36 -10.38 -3.69 -22.01
C VAL A 36 -9.60 -2.82 -21.02
N ALA A 37 -8.84 -3.47 -20.15
CA ALA A 37 -8.02 -2.74 -19.19
C ALA A 37 -7.03 -1.88 -19.98
N ASP A 38 -7.01 -0.58 -19.71
CA ASP A 38 -6.05 0.34 -20.30
C ASP A 38 -4.65 0.00 -19.79
N THR A 39 -3.93 -0.81 -20.59
CA THR A 39 -2.55 -1.21 -20.26
C THR A 39 -1.57 -0.07 -20.45
N GLU A 40 -1.87 0.92 -21.29
CA GLU A 40 -1.03 2.10 -21.48
C GLU A 40 -1.15 3.07 -20.29
N GLY A 41 -2.32 3.14 -19.67
CA GLY A 41 -2.61 3.97 -18.49
C GLY A 41 -2.19 3.38 -17.14
N ILE A 42 -1.45 2.24 -17.08
CA ILE A 42 -1.14 1.55 -15.82
C ILE A 42 -0.44 2.45 -14.79
N ILE A 43 0.53 3.26 -15.21
CA ILE A 43 1.27 4.17 -14.32
C ILE A 43 0.34 5.26 -13.77
N SER A 44 -0.53 5.81 -14.61
CA SER A 44 -1.55 6.78 -14.20
C SER A 44 -2.53 6.17 -13.20
N THR A 45 -2.95 4.93 -13.45
CA THR A 45 -3.83 4.18 -12.54
C THR A 45 -3.18 3.94 -11.19
N ILE A 46 -1.93 3.47 -11.14
CA ILE A 46 -1.16 3.28 -9.91
C ILE A 46 -1.03 4.60 -9.14
N SER A 47 -0.71 5.70 -9.83
CA SER A 47 -0.60 7.03 -9.22
C SER A 47 -1.93 7.49 -8.63
N THR A 48 -3.04 7.31 -9.36
CA THR A 48 -4.39 7.66 -8.90
C THR A 48 -4.80 6.83 -7.66
N VAL A 49 -4.52 5.53 -7.66
CA VAL A 49 -4.79 4.66 -6.50
C VAL A 49 -3.99 5.12 -5.29
N ARG A 50 -2.70 5.43 -5.46
CA ARG A 50 -1.83 5.95 -4.40
C ARG A 50 -2.38 7.26 -3.81
N GLU A 51 -2.79 8.21 -4.67
CA GLU A 51 -3.37 9.47 -4.21
C GLU A 51 -4.68 9.28 -3.42
N LYS A 52 -5.57 8.42 -3.93
CA LYS A 52 -6.83 8.09 -3.26
C LYS A 52 -6.58 7.43 -1.90
N ALA A 53 -5.61 6.52 -1.81
CA ALA A 53 -5.20 5.87 -0.56
C ALA A 53 -4.62 6.91 0.42
N ASN A 54 -3.71 7.77 -0.02
CA ASN A 54 -3.11 8.83 0.80
C ASN A 54 -4.17 9.81 1.33
N ARG A 55 -5.10 10.27 0.49
CA ARG A 55 -6.21 11.12 0.91
C ARG A 55 -7.12 10.43 1.94
N TYR A 56 -7.38 9.15 1.76
CA TYR A 56 -8.14 8.36 2.72
C TYR A 56 -7.43 8.30 4.07
N ILE A 57 -6.14 7.93 4.10
CA ILE A 57 -5.33 7.82 5.32
C ILE A 57 -5.32 9.16 6.07
N SER A 58 -5.00 10.26 5.39
CA SER A 58 -4.94 11.60 5.99
C SER A 58 -6.30 12.02 6.58
N ARG A 59 -7.40 11.70 5.91
CA ARG A 59 -8.75 11.96 6.43
C ARG A 59 -9.05 11.14 7.68
N GLN A 60 -8.62 9.86 7.72
CA GLN A 60 -8.84 9.02 8.89
C GLN A 60 -7.99 9.45 10.09
N LEU A 61 -6.73 9.82 9.88
CA LEU A 61 -5.85 10.36 10.92
C LEU A 61 -6.48 11.60 11.55
N ARG A 62 -6.92 12.58 10.76
CA ARG A 62 -7.59 13.78 11.25
C ARG A 62 -8.86 13.46 12.05
N LYS A 63 -9.68 12.52 11.59
CA LYS A 63 -10.89 12.08 12.32
C LYS A 63 -10.57 11.45 13.69
N MET A 64 -9.34 10.98 13.87
CA MET A 64 -8.85 10.40 15.13
C MET A 64 -8.01 11.39 15.96
N GLY A 65 -8.04 12.69 15.59
CA GLY A 65 -7.31 13.74 16.31
C GLY A 65 -5.80 13.77 16.02
N VAL A 66 -5.34 13.11 14.93
CA VAL A 66 -3.93 13.07 14.55
C VAL A 66 -3.76 13.92 13.29
N GLU A 67 -3.38 15.18 13.47
CA GLU A 67 -3.30 16.16 12.38
C GLU A 67 -1.87 16.41 11.88
N ASP A 68 -0.88 16.14 12.73
CA ASP A 68 0.54 16.41 12.51
C ASP A 68 1.28 15.25 11.81
N ILE A 69 0.59 14.13 11.54
CA ILE A 69 1.14 12.96 10.86
C ILE A 69 0.76 12.95 9.38
N ALA A 70 1.78 13.01 8.52
CA ALA A 70 1.63 12.86 7.08
C ALA A 70 1.85 11.40 6.63
N THR A 71 1.29 11.03 5.47
CA THR A 71 1.37 9.67 4.92
C THR A 71 2.80 9.13 4.73
N PRO A 72 3.85 9.94 4.41
CA PRO A 72 5.22 9.44 4.32
C PRO A 72 5.76 8.80 5.61
N TYR A 73 5.24 9.16 6.77
CA TYR A 73 5.68 8.59 8.04
C TYR A 73 5.13 7.19 8.31
N GLY A 74 4.09 6.77 7.58
CA GLY A 74 3.40 5.49 7.80
C GLY A 74 4.33 4.28 7.76
N GLY A 75 5.30 4.25 6.85
CA GLY A 75 6.28 3.19 6.75
C GLY A 75 7.22 3.10 7.96
N ILE A 76 7.63 4.26 8.51
CA ILE A 76 8.48 4.34 9.70
C ILE A 76 7.71 3.79 10.90
N PHE A 77 6.49 4.25 11.13
CA PHE A 77 5.64 3.71 12.19
C PHE A 77 5.42 2.21 12.03
N ALA A 78 5.09 1.73 10.83
CA ALA A 78 4.88 0.31 10.57
C ALA A 78 6.14 -0.54 10.84
N SER A 79 7.34 -0.01 10.62
CA SER A 79 8.61 -0.67 10.96
C SER A 79 8.83 -0.71 12.47
N LEU A 80 8.58 0.40 13.17
CA LEU A 80 8.81 0.54 14.60
C LEU A 80 7.72 -0.11 15.48
N PHE A 81 6.50 -0.35 14.96
CA PHE A 81 5.50 -1.15 15.68
C PHE A 81 5.84 -2.65 15.74
N ARG A 82 6.74 -3.11 14.85
CA ARG A 82 7.17 -4.52 14.81
C ARG A 82 8.51 -4.76 15.48
N ASN A 83 9.23 -3.69 15.84
CA ASN A 83 10.56 -3.74 16.39
C ASN A 83 10.69 -2.67 17.46
N ASP A 84 11.27 -3.02 18.60
CA ASP A 84 11.44 -2.09 19.72
C ASP A 84 12.31 -0.89 19.32
N GLN A 85 13.34 -1.12 18.52
CA GLN A 85 14.23 -0.11 17.96
C GLN A 85 14.82 -0.58 16.64
N LEU A 86 15.18 0.37 15.78
CA LEU A 86 15.86 0.14 14.50
C LEU A 86 16.88 1.24 14.26
N THR A 87 17.94 0.93 13.53
CA THR A 87 18.84 1.96 13.00
C THR A 87 18.23 2.69 11.83
N MET A 88 18.73 3.90 11.51
CA MET A 88 18.33 4.65 10.30
C MET A 88 18.47 3.81 9.03
N GLY A 89 19.53 2.99 8.94
CA GLY A 89 19.76 2.11 7.78
C GLY A 89 18.72 0.98 7.67
N GLU A 90 18.34 0.38 8.78
CA GLU A 90 17.28 -0.66 8.80
C GLU A 90 15.92 -0.08 8.43
N ILE A 91 15.58 1.10 8.97
CA ILE A 91 14.35 1.79 8.57
C ILE A 91 14.37 2.05 7.05
N ALA A 92 15.49 2.57 6.51
CA ALA A 92 15.63 2.85 5.09
C ALA A 92 15.40 1.60 4.22
N ARG A 93 16.00 0.46 4.58
CA ARG A 93 15.77 -0.83 3.93
C ARG A 93 14.30 -1.27 4.02
N ASN A 94 13.72 -1.19 5.21
CA ASN A 94 12.34 -1.64 5.46
C ASN A 94 11.30 -0.86 4.64
N ILE A 95 11.49 0.46 4.50
CA ILE A 95 10.56 1.32 3.76
C ILE A 95 10.99 1.59 2.31
N ARG A 96 12.12 0.98 1.88
CA ARG A 96 12.69 1.11 0.53
C ARG A 96 12.88 2.57 0.13
N ARG A 97 13.58 3.33 0.99
CA ARG A 97 13.95 4.73 0.79
C ARG A 97 15.44 4.89 1.04
N ASP A 98 16.01 5.93 0.47
CA ASP A 98 17.38 6.32 0.78
C ASP A 98 17.52 6.80 2.24
N LYS A 99 18.72 6.64 2.81
CA LYS A 99 19.02 6.99 4.20
C LYS A 99 18.85 8.49 4.47
N SER A 100 19.10 9.34 3.46
CA SER A 100 18.95 10.80 3.59
C SER A 100 17.49 11.18 3.78
N THR A 101 16.60 10.65 2.97
CA THR A 101 15.14 10.83 3.10
C THR A 101 14.65 10.36 4.48
N VAL A 102 15.09 9.16 4.93
CA VAL A 102 14.70 8.64 6.26
C VAL A 102 15.18 9.55 7.38
N THR A 103 16.41 10.06 7.28
CA THR A 103 16.97 10.99 8.29
C THR A 103 16.11 12.25 8.45
N VAL A 104 15.65 12.84 7.35
CA VAL A 104 14.76 14.01 7.37
C VAL A 104 13.41 13.68 8.01
N LEU A 105 12.83 12.55 7.63
CA LEU A 105 11.53 12.10 8.16
C LEU A 105 11.60 11.79 9.65
N VAL A 106 12.64 11.06 10.08
CA VAL A 106 12.84 10.71 11.51
C VAL A 106 13.09 11.96 12.35
N ARG A 107 13.90 12.90 11.88
CA ARG A 107 14.13 14.17 12.59
C ARG A 107 12.80 14.88 12.85
N LYS A 108 11.94 14.98 11.83
CA LYS A 108 10.62 15.57 11.98
C LYS A 108 9.74 14.82 12.99
N LEU A 109 9.80 13.48 13.03
CA LEU A 109 9.07 12.69 14.03
C LEU A 109 9.63 12.85 15.45
N VAL A 110 10.95 13.12 15.59
CA VAL A 110 11.57 13.48 16.88
C VAL A 110 11.04 14.84 17.33
N ASP A 111 11.04 15.86 16.46
CA ASP A 111 10.52 17.20 16.75
C ASP A 111 9.05 17.16 17.16
N LEU A 112 8.26 16.27 16.56
CA LEU A 112 6.85 16.05 16.91
C LEU A 112 6.66 15.16 18.17
N GLY A 113 7.75 14.62 18.73
CA GLY A 113 7.76 13.80 19.93
C GLY A 113 7.20 12.38 19.75
N TYR A 114 7.11 11.86 18.53
CA TYR A 114 6.62 10.51 18.26
C TYR A 114 7.69 9.42 18.32
N VAL A 115 8.94 9.80 18.05
CA VAL A 115 10.08 8.90 18.14
C VAL A 115 11.21 9.53 18.96
N GLU A 116 12.07 8.69 19.48
CA GLU A 116 13.32 9.06 20.17
C GLU A 116 14.48 8.51 19.34
N ALA A 117 15.56 9.29 19.25
CA ALA A 117 16.78 8.90 18.58
C ALA A 117 17.92 8.91 19.61
N SER A 118 18.73 7.86 19.65
CA SER A 118 19.87 7.72 20.54
C SER A 118 21.07 7.14 19.78
N PRO A 119 22.32 7.48 20.16
CA PRO A 119 23.50 6.82 19.61
C PRO A 119 23.44 5.30 19.84
N ASN A 120 23.95 4.54 18.89
CA ASN A 120 24.17 3.12 19.10
C ASN A 120 25.44 2.94 19.96
N PRO A 121 25.37 2.26 21.11
CA PRO A 121 26.53 2.07 21.98
C PRO A 121 27.65 1.23 21.33
N ASP A 122 27.28 0.34 20.39
CA ASP A 122 28.21 -0.58 19.72
C ASP A 122 28.78 0.01 18.42
N ASP A 123 28.16 1.06 17.86
CA ASP A 123 28.60 1.75 16.64
C ASP A 123 28.24 3.22 16.70
N ALA A 124 29.21 4.07 17.02
CA ALA A 124 29.04 5.52 17.09
C ALA A 124 28.56 6.19 15.78
N ARG A 125 28.62 5.48 14.63
CA ARG A 125 28.13 5.95 13.34
C ARG A 125 26.67 5.62 13.11
N ALA A 126 26.08 4.79 13.96
CA ALA A 126 24.69 4.37 13.88
C ALA A 126 23.84 5.11 14.93
N THR A 127 22.62 5.40 14.57
CA THR A 127 21.61 5.99 15.46
C THR A 127 20.44 5.04 15.54
N PHE A 128 20.08 4.62 16.75
CA PHE A 128 18.85 3.90 17.02
C PHE A 128 17.66 4.87 17.08
N VAL A 129 16.55 4.40 16.56
CA VAL A 129 15.25 5.07 16.58
C VAL A 129 14.24 4.14 17.21
N ARG A 130 13.48 4.63 18.17
CA ARG A 130 12.39 3.89 18.83
C ARG A 130 11.15 4.77 18.97
N LEU A 131 9.99 4.14 19.14
CA LEU A 131 8.76 4.89 19.42
C LEU A 131 8.81 5.46 20.86
N SER A 132 8.46 6.74 20.98
CA SER A 132 8.14 7.34 22.26
C SER A 132 6.81 6.79 22.82
N ARG A 133 6.45 7.14 24.04
CA ARG A 133 5.11 6.84 24.60
C ARG A 133 3.99 7.39 23.70
N LYS A 134 4.15 8.62 23.19
CA LYS A 134 3.22 9.25 22.23
C LYS A 134 3.12 8.45 20.92
N GLY A 135 4.26 7.98 20.40
CA GLY A 135 4.31 7.17 19.19
C GLY A 135 3.64 5.80 19.38
N LYS A 136 3.91 5.10 20.46
CA LYS A 136 3.29 3.80 20.77
C LYS A 136 1.77 3.89 20.88
N ALA A 137 1.24 4.99 21.44
CA ALA A 137 -0.20 5.20 21.55
C ALA A 137 -0.93 5.26 20.19
N LEU A 138 -0.22 5.52 19.09
CA LEU A 138 -0.81 5.54 17.74
C LEU A 138 -0.98 4.14 17.11
N GLU A 139 -0.45 3.08 17.70
CA GLU A 139 -0.48 1.75 17.10
C GLU A 139 -1.89 1.27 16.77
N SER A 140 -2.83 1.43 17.69
CA SER A 140 -4.24 1.06 17.49
C SER A 140 -4.90 1.88 16.36
N VAL A 141 -4.56 3.17 16.27
CA VAL A 141 -5.04 4.07 15.22
C VAL A 141 -4.55 3.59 13.85
N PHE A 142 -3.24 3.35 13.71
CA PHE A 142 -2.65 2.86 12.47
C PHE A 142 -3.18 1.48 12.08
N SER A 143 -3.31 0.56 13.02
CA SER A 143 -3.90 -0.77 12.81
C SER A 143 -5.32 -0.68 12.25
N LYS A 144 -6.18 0.15 12.87
CA LYS A 144 -7.56 0.37 12.42
C LYS A 144 -7.62 0.97 11.02
N ILE A 145 -6.81 1.99 10.74
CA ILE A 145 -6.75 2.62 9.42
C ILE A 145 -6.28 1.62 8.36
N SER A 146 -5.21 0.86 8.63
CA SER A 146 -4.66 -0.15 7.71
C SER A 146 -5.66 -1.27 7.43
N LYS A 147 -6.36 -1.76 8.45
CA LYS A 147 -7.42 -2.78 8.29
C LYS A 147 -8.56 -2.27 7.39
N ASN A 148 -9.02 -1.05 7.62
CA ASN A 148 -10.11 -0.46 6.85
C ASN A 148 -9.68 -0.11 5.42
N LEU A 149 -8.46 0.35 5.23
CA LEU A 149 -7.90 0.61 3.91
C LEU A 149 -7.83 -0.69 3.08
N ARG A 150 -7.30 -1.79 3.65
CA ARG A 150 -7.28 -3.10 2.98
C ARG A 150 -8.67 -3.58 2.59
N LYS A 151 -9.65 -3.49 3.49
CA LYS A 151 -11.05 -3.82 3.16
C LYS A 151 -11.59 -3.00 1.99
N ARG A 152 -11.18 -1.73 1.91
CA ARG A 152 -11.61 -0.83 0.84
C ARG A 152 -10.93 -1.15 -0.49
N VAL A 153 -9.63 -1.42 -0.47
CA VAL A 153 -8.83 -1.79 -1.65
C VAL A 153 -9.37 -3.07 -2.28
N TYR A 154 -9.65 -4.07 -1.46
CA TYR A 154 -10.08 -5.39 -1.92
C TYR A 154 -11.60 -5.59 -1.98
N ARG A 155 -12.38 -4.48 -1.97
CA ARG A 155 -13.83 -4.61 -2.08
C ARG A 155 -14.23 -5.20 -3.43
N GLY A 156 -14.93 -6.34 -3.41
CA GLY A 156 -15.41 -7.04 -4.61
C GLY A 156 -14.39 -7.99 -5.22
N PHE A 157 -13.20 -8.15 -4.61
CA PHE A 157 -12.20 -9.12 -5.04
C PHE A 157 -12.43 -10.48 -4.38
N THR A 158 -12.25 -11.54 -5.15
CA THR A 158 -12.05 -12.90 -4.61
C THR A 158 -10.66 -13.03 -4.00
N GLU A 159 -10.38 -14.11 -3.25
CA GLU A 159 -9.04 -14.34 -2.69
C GLU A 159 -8.00 -14.52 -3.81
N ASP A 160 -8.32 -15.28 -4.86
CA ASP A 160 -7.43 -15.51 -6.01
C ASP A 160 -7.07 -14.20 -6.72
N GLU A 161 -8.06 -13.32 -6.93
CA GLU A 161 -7.81 -12.00 -7.53
C GLU A 161 -6.89 -11.12 -6.67
N LYS A 162 -6.96 -11.23 -5.34
CA LYS A 162 -6.05 -10.51 -4.43
C LYS A 162 -4.63 -11.01 -4.56
N GLU A 163 -4.43 -12.33 -4.62
CA GLU A 163 -3.11 -12.95 -4.78
C GLU A 163 -2.50 -12.61 -6.14
N ILE A 164 -3.29 -12.71 -7.21
CA ILE A 164 -2.87 -12.34 -8.56
C ILE A 164 -2.45 -10.87 -8.62
N LEU A 165 -3.29 -9.96 -8.10
CA LEU A 165 -2.99 -8.53 -8.08
C LEU A 165 -1.70 -8.23 -7.31
N ALA A 166 -1.51 -8.85 -6.14
CA ALA A 166 -0.31 -8.68 -5.33
C ALA A 166 0.94 -9.12 -6.11
N THR A 167 0.90 -10.32 -6.69
CA THR A 167 2.00 -10.90 -7.48
C THR A 167 2.35 -10.04 -8.69
N LEU A 168 1.34 -9.57 -9.44
CA LEU A 168 1.57 -8.73 -10.62
C LEU A 168 2.16 -7.36 -10.25
N LEU A 169 1.70 -6.74 -9.16
CA LEU A 169 2.26 -5.47 -8.68
C LEU A 169 3.71 -5.64 -8.18
N GLU A 170 4.04 -6.79 -7.56
CA GLU A 170 5.42 -7.10 -7.20
C GLU A 170 6.31 -7.25 -8.43
N LYS A 171 5.84 -7.97 -9.44
CA LYS A 171 6.56 -8.10 -10.71
C LYS A 171 6.78 -6.74 -11.40
N VAL A 172 5.77 -5.86 -11.41
CA VAL A 172 5.92 -4.49 -11.93
C VAL A 172 6.98 -3.72 -11.14
N ARG A 173 6.95 -3.79 -9.82
CA ARG A 173 7.92 -3.14 -8.93
C ARG A 173 9.36 -3.60 -9.20
N ASP A 174 9.54 -4.90 -9.40
CA ASP A 174 10.88 -5.52 -9.53
C ASP A 174 11.50 -5.28 -10.92
N ASN A 175 10.78 -4.63 -11.85
CA ASN A 175 11.30 -4.15 -13.13
C ASN A 175 12.04 -2.79 -13.01
N PHE A 176 12.06 -2.17 -11.82
CA PHE A 176 12.73 -0.90 -11.52
C PHE A 176 13.82 -1.06 -10.46
#